data_da6996e22acbe0916b45273c08119cf8
#
_entry.id   da6996e22acbe0916b45273c08119cf8
#
_cell.length_a   1.000
_cell.length_b   1.000
_cell.length_c   1.000
_cell.angle_alpha   90.00
_cell.angle_beta   90.00
_cell.angle_gamma   90.00
#
_symmetry.space_group_name_H-M   'P 1'
#
loop_
_entity.id
_entity.type
_entity.pdbx_description
1 polymer ?
#
loop_
_entity_poly.entity_id
_entity_poly.type
_entity_poly.pdbx_seq_one_letter_code
_entity_poly.pdbx_strand_id
1 'polypeptide(L)'
;MGANVIKRLNILEMCLFESCLSHIYISAMSGCPYFQKKFVSSSKQHLKEDENDDSQTGVNKASKGGLMYGDYLQLDKIVTSQVLQSELKGNKIHDEHLFIVTHQAYELWFKQVLWELDSVREIFISGHVRDERNMLKVNTRIHRIVMIFRLLLDQFAVLETMTALDFYDFREYLSPASGFQSLQFRLLENKIGVPHNQRVPYNRRHYRDNFRDRESELLLHSEQEPTLLQLVEQWLERTPGLEEDGFNFWGKLETNIFEGFRREKEKIEQKTDSEMKEEMMAELIKQRDIFLSLFDEKRHDHLVSTGQRRLSYKALQGALMIYFYREEPRFQVPFQLLTSLMDIDTLMTKWRYNHVCMVHRMIGSKDGTGGSSGYQYLRSTVSDRYKVFVDLFNLATFLVPREWVPKLDPSEHTFLYMAECCDSSYCSSSDDSD
;
A
#
# COMPACT_ATOMS: atom_id res chain seq x y z
N MET A 1 -19.58 29.83 19.19
CA MET A 1 -19.01 29.21 20.41
C MET A 1 -18.66 27.74 20.30
N GLY A 2 -18.89 27.05 19.17
CA GLY A 2 -18.64 25.60 19.02
C GLY A 2 -17.23 25.20 18.52
N ALA A 3 -16.51 26.06 17.84
CA ALA A 3 -15.23 25.70 17.17
C ALA A 3 -13.99 25.70 18.10
N ASN A 4 -14.07 26.33 19.27
CA ASN A 4 -12.94 26.38 20.22
C ASN A 4 -12.94 25.26 21.27
N VAL A 5 -14.01 24.46 21.37
CA VAL A 5 -14.10 23.33 22.29
C VAL A 5 -13.44 22.08 21.68
N ILE A 6 -13.58 21.88 20.37
CA ILE A 6 -13.02 20.72 19.66
C ILE A 6 -11.48 20.82 19.58
N LYS A 7 -10.89 22.01 19.44
CA LYS A 7 -9.43 22.19 19.43
C LYS A 7 -8.76 21.96 20.79
N ARG A 8 -9.46 22.14 21.90
CA ARG A 8 -8.93 21.86 23.25
C ARG A 8 -9.00 20.39 23.64
N LEU A 9 -9.95 19.63 23.09
CA LEU A 9 -10.04 18.20 23.32
C LEU A 9 -8.89 17.41 22.67
N ASN A 10 -8.46 17.78 21.45
CA ASN A 10 -7.37 17.08 20.75
C ASN A 10 -5.99 17.24 21.42
N ILE A 11 -5.73 18.34 22.13
CA ILE A 11 -4.44 18.52 22.84
C ILE A 11 -4.44 17.75 24.17
N LEU A 12 -5.60 17.63 24.83
CA LEU A 12 -5.75 16.83 26.05
C LEU A 12 -5.68 15.33 25.78
N GLU A 13 -6.19 14.88 24.64
CA GLU A 13 -6.09 13.47 24.22
C GLU A 13 -4.64 13.06 23.86
N MET A 14 -3.85 13.93 23.26
CA MET A 14 -2.41 13.66 23.01
C MET A 14 -1.62 13.53 24.32
N CYS A 15 -1.85 14.40 25.31
CA CYS A 15 -1.18 14.30 26.61
C CYS A 15 -1.67 13.10 27.44
N LEU A 16 -2.93 12.67 27.29
CA LEU A 16 -3.47 11.48 27.94
C LEU A 16 -2.96 10.19 27.26
N PHE A 17 -2.64 10.23 25.95
CA PHE A 17 -2.12 9.09 25.22
C PHE A 17 -0.69 8.75 25.64
N GLU A 18 0.17 9.73 25.89
CA GLU A 18 1.53 9.50 26.43
C GLU A 18 1.49 8.98 27.88
N SER A 19 0.56 9.48 28.71
CA SER A 19 0.38 9.00 30.09
C SER A 19 -0.24 7.60 30.13
N CYS A 20 -1.19 7.26 29.24
CA CYS A 20 -1.78 5.92 29.17
C CYS A 20 -0.83 4.85 28.65
N LEU A 21 0.01 5.16 27.63
CA LEU A 21 0.98 4.18 27.12
C LEU A 21 2.05 3.85 28.16
N SER A 22 2.53 4.82 28.92
CA SER A 22 3.48 4.56 30.02
C SER A 22 2.84 3.73 31.15
N HIS A 23 1.58 3.97 31.50
CA HIS A 23 0.87 3.23 32.54
C HIS A 23 0.44 1.81 32.09
N ILE A 24 0.03 1.63 30.84
CA ILE A 24 -0.31 0.31 30.27
C ILE A 24 0.97 -0.55 30.15
N TYR A 25 2.10 0.04 29.74
CA TYR A 25 3.36 -0.67 29.62
C TYR A 25 3.91 -1.10 31.00
N ILE A 26 3.80 -0.24 32.00
CA ILE A 26 4.22 -0.55 33.39
C ILE A 26 3.26 -1.57 34.04
N SER A 27 1.94 -1.47 33.80
CA SER A 27 0.96 -2.41 34.36
C SER A 27 1.02 -3.79 33.72
N ALA A 28 1.29 -3.89 32.40
CA ALA A 28 1.44 -5.18 31.72
C ALA A 28 2.73 -5.92 32.09
N MET A 29 3.77 -5.19 32.52
CA MET A 29 5.05 -5.77 32.91
C MET A 29 5.13 -6.14 34.40
N SER A 30 4.28 -5.56 35.26
CA SER A 30 4.27 -5.84 36.70
C SER A 30 3.76 -7.25 37.07
N GLY A 31 3.08 -7.94 36.15
CA GLY A 31 2.60 -9.32 36.34
C GLY A 31 3.58 -10.43 35.89
N CYS A 32 4.75 -10.09 35.32
CA CYS A 32 5.71 -11.08 34.84
C CYS A 32 6.70 -11.46 35.93
N PRO A 33 6.78 -12.75 36.36
CA PRO A 33 7.69 -13.20 37.43
C PRO A 33 9.19 -13.00 37.11
N TYR A 34 9.52 -12.80 35.84
CA TYR A 34 10.89 -12.54 35.38
C TYR A 34 11.34 -11.09 35.65
N PHE A 35 10.39 -10.15 35.71
CA PHE A 35 10.66 -8.72 35.92
C PHE A 35 10.90 -8.41 37.40
N GLN A 36 10.18 -9.09 38.31
CA GLN A 36 10.34 -8.89 39.75
C GLN A 36 11.72 -9.32 40.29
N LYS A 37 12.35 -10.36 39.72
CA LYS A 37 13.67 -10.82 40.14
C LYS A 37 14.83 -9.86 39.78
N LYS A 38 14.69 -9.03 38.76
CA LYS A 38 15.76 -8.13 38.30
C LYS A 38 15.73 -6.74 38.95
N PHE A 39 14.56 -6.28 39.40
CA PHE A 39 14.41 -4.95 39.98
C PHE A 39 14.76 -4.88 41.48
N VAL A 40 14.60 -6.00 42.21
CA VAL A 40 14.88 -6.05 43.67
C VAL A 40 16.38 -6.21 44.00
N SER A 41 17.20 -6.63 43.02
CA SER A 41 18.66 -6.74 43.22
C SER A 41 19.42 -5.42 42.95
N SER A 42 18.80 -4.42 42.27
CA SER A 42 19.48 -3.18 41.88
C SER A 42 19.35 -2.04 42.88
N SER A 43 18.44 -2.14 43.85
CA SER A 43 18.18 -1.06 44.82
C SER A 43 18.95 -1.18 46.15
N LYS A 44 19.87 -2.12 46.30
CA LYS A 44 20.66 -2.30 47.52
C LYS A 44 22.16 -2.03 47.43
N GLN A 45 22.65 -1.41 46.34
CA GLN A 45 24.08 -1.16 46.16
C GLN A 45 24.40 0.27 45.65
N HIS A 46 23.85 1.29 46.27
CA HIS A 46 24.42 2.66 46.13
C HIS A 46 24.40 3.36 47.47
N LEU A 47 25.43 3.18 48.24
CA LEU A 47 26.00 4.11 49.21
C LEU A 47 27.39 3.60 49.60
N LYS A 48 28.42 4.05 48.91
CA LYS A 48 29.77 4.30 49.42
C LYS A 48 30.55 5.13 48.38
N GLU A 49 30.85 6.33 48.78
CA GLU A 49 31.79 7.24 48.20
C GLU A 49 33.22 6.62 48.33
N ASP A 50 34.08 6.84 47.33
CA ASP A 50 35.46 7.12 47.54
C ASP A 50 36.08 7.76 46.29
N GLU A 51 36.88 8.82 46.59
CA GLU A 51 37.58 9.70 45.66
C GLU A 51 38.86 9.05 45.08
N ASN A 52 39.33 9.71 44.00
CA ASN A 52 40.71 9.71 43.43
C ASN A 52 41.04 8.57 42.43
N ASP A 53 41.35 8.84 41.23
CA ASP A 53 42.67 9.25 40.68
C ASP A 53 42.67 9.26 39.14
N ASP A 54 43.42 10.18 38.58
CA ASP A 54 43.74 10.35 37.16
C ASP A 54 44.47 9.15 36.55
N SER A 55 44.09 8.75 35.35
CA SER A 55 45.01 8.58 34.21
C SER A 55 44.35 7.91 32.99
N GLN A 56 44.66 8.46 31.86
CA GLN A 56 44.34 8.07 30.49
C GLN A 56 44.48 6.58 30.20
N THR A 57 43.47 5.97 29.60
CA THR A 57 43.58 5.08 28.42
C THR A 57 42.19 4.79 27.89
N GLY A 58 41.98 5.06 26.60
CA GLY A 58 40.70 4.78 25.91
C GLY A 58 40.45 3.27 25.80
N VAL A 59 39.52 2.77 26.61
CA VAL A 59 38.90 1.49 26.39
C VAL A 59 37.40 1.72 26.65
N ASN A 60 36.58 1.45 25.64
CA ASN A 60 35.11 1.47 25.72
C ASN A 60 34.64 0.71 26.98
N LYS A 61 34.32 1.45 28.05
CA LYS A 61 33.54 0.91 29.16
C LYS A 61 32.14 0.56 28.61
N ALA A 62 31.91 -0.72 28.30
CA ALA A 62 30.56 -1.25 28.16
C ALA A 62 29.80 -0.93 29.45
N SER A 63 28.96 0.10 29.41
CA SER A 63 28.15 0.53 30.51
C SER A 63 27.23 -0.63 30.95
N LYS A 64 27.21 -0.96 32.21
CA LYS A 64 26.26 -1.90 32.84
C LYS A 64 24.81 -1.34 32.87
N GLY A 65 24.50 -0.31 32.09
CA GLY A 65 23.19 0.26 31.90
C GLY A 65 22.50 -0.32 30.66
N GLY A 66 21.20 -0.58 30.69
CA GLY A 66 20.41 -1.01 29.53
C GLY A 66 20.52 -0.01 28.37
N LEU A 67 20.03 -0.42 27.18
CA LEU A 67 20.03 0.40 25.97
C LEU A 67 19.24 1.70 26.17
N MET A 68 19.88 2.84 25.96
CA MET A 68 19.22 4.16 26.09
C MET A 68 18.38 4.47 24.87
N TYR A 69 17.33 5.25 25.02
CA TYR A 69 16.39 5.64 23.97
C TYR A 69 17.09 6.29 22.75
N GLY A 70 17.97 7.23 23.01
CA GLY A 70 18.73 7.92 21.95
C GLY A 70 19.65 6.98 21.18
N ASP A 71 20.31 6.05 21.87
CA ASP A 71 21.22 5.06 21.27
C ASP A 71 20.43 4.04 20.45
N TYR A 72 19.30 3.58 20.95
CA TYR A 72 18.42 2.64 20.21
C TYR A 72 17.89 3.26 18.92
N LEU A 73 17.41 4.50 18.96
CA LEU A 73 16.87 5.19 17.80
C LEU A 73 17.96 5.87 16.94
N GLN A 74 19.22 5.87 17.37
CA GLN A 74 20.33 6.57 16.70
C GLN A 74 19.99 8.05 16.46
N LEU A 75 19.40 8.73 17.47
CA LEU A 75 18.88 10.09 17.33
C LEU A 75 19.95 11.09 16.93
N ASP A 76 21.19 10.91 17.38
CA ASP A 76 22.35 11.71 16.99
C ASP A 76 22.53 11.76 15.46
N LYS A 77 22.19 10.68 14.73
CA LYS A 77 22.30 10.64 13.25
C LYS A 77 21.10 11.27 12.55
N ILE A 78 19.92 11.24 13.18
CA ILE A 78 18.68 11.71 12.57
C ILE A 78 18.48 13.21 12.80
N VAL A 79 18.62 13.67 14.04
CA VAL A 79 18.31 15.06 14.42
C VAL A 79 19.47 16.05 14.14
N THR A 80 20.61 15.56 13.67
CA THR A 80 21.75 16.37 13.26
C THR A 80 22.00 16.35 11.75
N SER A 81 21.12 15.72 10.98
CA SER A 81 21.26 15.55 9.53
C SER A 81 20.66 16.71 8.71
N GLN A 82 20.12 17.75 9.36
CA GLN A 82 19.54 18.91 8.70
C GLN A 82 20.62 19.96 8.43
N VAL A 83 21.20 19.92 7.22
CA VAL A 83 22.25 20.87 6.79
C VAL A 83 21.68 21.83 5.77
N LEU A 84 21.51 23.11 6.18
CA LEU A 84 20.98 24.15 5.32
C LEU A 84 22.01 24.60 4.30
N GLN A 85 21.69 24.49 3.01
CA GLN A 85 22.54 24.97 1.93
C GLN A 85 22.66 26.50 1.91
N SER A 86 21.58 27.20 2.28
CA SER A 86 21.56 28.65 2.45
C SER A 86 22.56 29.10 3.54
N GLU A 87 22.60 28.40 4.69
CA GLU A 87 23.54 28.71 5.78
C GLU A 87 25.00 28.48 5.35
N LEU A 88 25.31 27.41 4.62
CA LEU A 88 26.62 27.12 4.05
C LEU A 88 27.08 28.21 3.06
N LYS A 89 26.15 28.93 2.45
CA LYS A 89 26.40 30.06 1.56
C LYS A 89 26.40 31.43 2.26
N GLY A 90 26.27 31.42 3.60
CA GLY A 90 26.31 32.62 4.42
C GLY A 90 24.96 33.40 4.49
N ASN A 91 23.87 32.84 4.01
CA ASN A 91 22.52 33.42 4.04
C ASN A 91 21.51 32.45 4.63
N LYS A 92 21.48 32.33 5.97
CA LYS A 92 20.59 31.37 6.65
C LYS A 92 19.10 31.71 6.45
N ILE A 93 18.35 30.82 5.79
CA ILE A 93 16.92 30.97 5.52
C ILE A 93 16.16 30.00 6.39
N HIS A 94 15.18 30.48 7.17
CA HIS A 94 14.48 29.72 8.21
C HIS A 94 13.72 28.52 7.65
N ASP A 95 12.95 28.72 6.59
CA ASP A 95 12.01 27.72 6.03
C ASP A 95 12.70 26.57 5.28
N GLU A 96 13.99 26.72 4.93
CA GLU A 96 14.79 25.63 4.38
C GLU A 96 14.87 24.44 5.37
N HIS A 97 14.90 24.71 6.68
CA HIS A 97 14.91 23.66 7.68
C HIS A 97 13.60 22.85 7.65
N LEU A 98 12.45 23.52 7.59
CA LEU A 98 11.14 22.85 7.44
C LEU A 98 11.09 22.00 6.17
N PHE A 99 11.59 22.53 5.06
CA PHE A 99 11.67 21.83 3.79
C PHE A 99 12.48 20.53 3.91
N ILE A 100 13.66 20.59 4.52
CA ILE A 100 14.54 19.41 4.74
C ILE A 100 13.83 18.37 5.63
N VAL A 101 13.35 18.77 6.81
CA VAL A 101 12.68 17.84 7.77
C VAL A 101 11.50 17.14 7.13
N THR A 102 10.66 17.90 6.40
CA THR A 102 9.48 17.32 5.72
C THR A 102 9.89 16.26 4.70
N HIS A 103 10.90 16.52 3.87
CA HIS A 103 11.40 15.56 2.89
C HIS A 103 12.07 14.34 3.53
N GLN A 104 12.85 14.54 4.59
CA GLN A 104 13.43 13.44 5.35
C GLN A 104 12.35 12.54 5.97
N ALA A 105 11.27 13.14 6.49
CA ALA A 105 10.14 12.38 7.02
C ALA A 105 9.44 11.54 5.93
N TYR A 106 9.23 12.07 4.71
CA TYR A 106 8.74 11.28 3.57
C TYR A 106 9.66 10.10 3.26
N GLU A 107 10.96 10.32 3.18
CA GLU A 107 11.94 9.26 2.87
C GLU A 107 11.97 8.17 3.95
N LEU A 108 11.86 8.52 5.23
CA LEU A 108 11.77 7.55 6.32
C LEU A 108 10.50 6.69 6.22
N TRP A 109 9.36 7.29 5.87
CA TRP A 109 8.13 6.57 5.66
C TRP A 109 8.15 5.71 4.38
N PHE A 110 8.76 6.18 3.29
CA PHE A 110 8.96 5.34 2.10
C PHE A 110 9.83 4.13 2.42
N LYS A 111 10.85 4.28 3.26
CA LYS A 111 11.67 3.16 3.74
C LYS A 111 10.83 2.13 4.51
N GLN A 112 9.94 2.58 5.39
CA GLN A 112 9.04 1.67 6.11
C GLN A 112 8.04 0.99 5.16
N VAL A 113 7.47 1.72 4.20
CA VAL A 113 6.57 1.13 3.19
C VAL A 113 7.30 0.06 2.38
N LEU A 114 8.54 0.29 1.96
CA LEU A 114 9.35 -0.70 1.26
C LEU A 114 9.61 -1.94 2.11
N TRP A 115 9.86 -1.77 3.41
CA TRP A 115 10.06 -2.88 4.34
C TRP A 115 8.82 -3.77 4.46
N GLU A 116 7.64 -3.17 4.62
CA GLU A 116 6.38 -3.92 4.65
C GLU A 116 6.09 -4.61 3.30
N LEU A 117 6.31 -3.88 2.21
CA LEU A 117 6.07 -4.37 0.85
C LEU A 117 6.97 -5.56 0.48
N ASP A 118 8.27 -5.48 0.78
CA ASP A 118 9.20 -6.58 0.54
C ASP A 118 8.81 -7.81 1.35
N SER A 119 8.43 -7.62 2.60
CA SER A 119 7.97 -8.70 3.45
C SER A 119 6.66 -9.36 2.97
N VAL A 120 5.74 -8.60 2.37
CA VAL A 120 4.54 -9.14 1.72
C VAL A 120 4.92 -9.94 0.46
N ARG A 121 5.79 -9.38 -0.38
CA ARG A 121 6.27 -10.06 -1.60
C ARG A 121 6.95 -11.39 -1.29
N GLU A 122 7.79 -11.44 -0.26
CA GLU A 122 8.44 -12.68 0.21
C GLU A 122 7.43 -13.76 0.61
N ILE A 123 6.33 -13.40 1.28
CA ILE A 123 5.27 -14.36 1.64
C ILE A 123 4.60 -14.92 0.39
N PHE A 124 4.31 -14.08 -0.62
CA PHE A 124 3.73 -14.54 -1.88
C PHE A 124 4.71 -15.43 -2.68
N ILE A 125 5.99 -15.04 -2.79
CA ILE A 125 7.04 -15.79 -3.48
C ILE A 125 7.25 -17.17 -2.85
N SER A 126 7.21 -17.27 -1.54
CA SER A 126 7.37 -18.54 -0.82
C SER A 126 6.20 -19.52 -1.03
N GLY A 127 5.11 -19.09 -1.66
CA GLY A 127 3.92 -19.91 -1.93
C GLY A 127 3.05 -20.21 -0.71
N HIS A 128 3.42 -19.74 0.49
CA HIS A 128 2.75 -20.02 1.75
C HIS A 128 1.47 -19.20 1.99
N VAL A 129 0.91 -18.54 0.96
CA VAL A 129 -0.32 -17.75 1.10
C VAL A 129 -1.58 -18.63 1.27
N ARG A 130 -1.44 -19.96 1.19
CA ARG A 130 -2.50 -20.91 1.53
C ARG A 130 -2.80 -20.97 3.03
N ASP A 131 -1.83 -20.58 3.88
CA ASP A 131 -1.99 -20.53 5.34
C ASP A 131 -2.71 -19.23 5.75
N GLU A 132 -3.82 -19.35 6.47
CA GLU A 132 -4.59 -18.21 7.00
C GLU A 132 -3.75 -17.26 7.84
N ARG A 133 -2.75 -17.77 8.59
CA ARG A 133 -1.82 -16.94 9.37
C ARG A 133 -1.00 -16.03 8.48
N ASN A 134 -0.56 -16.51 7.32
CA ASN A 134 0.21 -15.73 6.38
C ASN A 134 -0.66 -14.71 5.66
N MET A 135 -1.89 -15.04 5.35
CA MET A 135 -2.86 -14.07 4.81
C MET A 135 -3.15 -12.95 5.82
N LEU A 136 -3.29 -13.26 7.10
CA LEU A 136 -3.45 -12.26 8.16
C LEU A 136 -2.23 -11.33 8.25
N LYS A 137 -1.00 -11.89 8.15
CA LYS A 137 0.23 -11.06 8.12
C LYS A 137 0.27 -10.15 6.90
N VAL A 138 -0.08 -10.66 5.71
CA VAL A 138 -0.17 -9.87 4.48
C VAL A 138 -1.14 -8.71 4.67
N ASN A 139 -2.37 -8.99 5.13
CA ASN A 139 -3.37 -7.95 5.36
C ASN A 139 -2.90 -6.89 6.36
N THR A 140 -2.30 -7.30 7.48
CA THR A 140 -1.80 -6.37 8.49
C THR A 140 -0.72 -5.44 7.92
N ARG A 141 0.21 -5.96 7.11
CA ARG A 141 1.28 -5.19 6.49
C ARG A 141 0.77 -4.26 5.38
N ILE A 142 -0.10 -4.76 4.51
CA ILE A 142 -0.75 -3.94 3.47
C ILE A 142 -1.60 -2.82 4.11
N HIS A 143 -2.37 -3.13 5.15
CA HIS A 143 -3.12 -2.11 5.89
C HIS A 143 -2.19 -1.05 6.53
N ARG A 144 -1.04 -1.45 7.06
CA ARG A 144 -0.03 -0.50 7.56
C ARG A 144 0.48 0.43 6.47
N ILE A 145 0.72 -0.08 5.26
CA ILE A 145 1.06 0.75 4.09
C ILE A 145 -0.04 1.78 3.82
N VAL A 146 -1.32 1.36 3.84
CA VAL A 146 -2.47 2.27 3.69
C VAL A 146 -2.45 3.38 4.75
N MET A 147 -2.22 3.03 6.02
CA MET A 147 -2.16 4.01 7.12
C MET A 147 -0.99 4.98 6.97
N ILE A 148 0.19 4.50 6.54
CA ILE A 148 1.33 5.37 6.27
C ILE A 148 1.00 6.35 5.14
N PHE A 149 0.39 5.90 4.03
CA PHE A 149 0.00 6.82 2.96
C PHE A 149 -1.03 7.87 3.38
N ARG A 150 -1.95 7.55 4.30
CA ARG A 150 -2.86 8.55 4.89
C ARG A 150 -2.06 9.63 5.64
N LEU A 151 -1.11 9.23 6.48
CA LEU A 151 -0.22 10.15 7.18
C LEU A 151 0.58 11.02 6.19
N LEU A 152 1.11 10.43 5.10
CA LEU A 152 1.84 11.17 4.07
C LEU A 152 0.97 12.22 3.34
N LEU A 153 -0.33 11.97 3.20
CA LEU A 153 -1.26 12.97 2.67
C LEU A 153 -1.45 14.14 3.64
N ASP A 154 -1.64 13.85 4.92
CA ASP A 154 -1.85 14.89 5.94
C ASP A 154 -0.59 15.75 6.14
N GLN A 155 0.60 15.18 5.91
CA GLN A 155 1.88 15.88 6.03
C GLN A 155 2.02 17.06 5.04
N PHE A 156 1.31 17.06 3.90
CA PHE A 156 1.30 18.22 2.99
C PHE A 156 0.85 19.51 3.69
N ALA A 157 -0.10 19.42 4.62
CA ALA A 157 -0.59 20.57 5.36
C ALA A 157 0.50 21.32 6.15
N VAL A 158 1.52 20.59 6.61
CA VAL A 158 2.67 21.19 7.30
C VAL A 158 3.54 21.97 6.33
N LEU A 159 3.84 21.39 5.16
CA LEU A 159 4.65 22.06 4.13
C LEU A 159 3.91 23.25 3.49
N GLU A 160 2.57 23.20 3.42
CA GLU A 160 1.73 24.28 2.92
C GLU A 160 1.70 25.53 3.79
N THR A 161 2.25 25.49 5.00
CA THR A 161 2.45 26.68 5.84
C THR A 161 3.56 27.58 5.29
N MET A 162 4.50 27.04 4.49
CA MET A 162 5.50 27.81 3.76
C MET A 162 4.85 28.56 2.60
N THR A 163 5.22 29.83 2.40
CA THR A 163 4.76 30.60 1.24
C THR A 163 5.65 30.38 0.01
N ALA A 164 5.15 30.71 -1.17
CA ALA A 164 5.95 30.68 -2.40
C ALA A 164 7.17 31.62 -2.34
N LEU A 165 7.07 32.73 -1.59
CA LEU A 165 8.16 33.68 -1.42
C LEU A 165 9.25 33.10 -0.53
N ASP A 166 8.88 32.49 0.61
CA ASP A 166 9.83 31.83 1.51
C ASP A 166 10.59 30.70 0.78
N PHE A 167 9.89 29.91 -0.05
CA PHE A 167 10.53 28.91 -0.91
C PHE A 167 11.48 29.52 -1.93
N TYR A 168 11.10 30.65 -2.51
CA TYR A 168 11.90 31.34 -3.54
C TYR A 168 13.26 31.79 -2.98
N ASP A 169 13.32 32.20 -1.73
CA ASP A 169 14.54 32.72 -1.09
C ASP A 169 15.67 31.67 -0.97
N PHE A 170 15.35 30.36 -0.87
CA PHE A 170 16.38 29.32 -0.82
C PHE A 170 16.40 28.38 -2.04
N ARG A 171 15.43 28.50 -2.95
CA ARG A 171 15.27 27.61 -4.10
C ARG A 171 16.55 27.47 -4.94
N GLU A 172 17.26 28.57 -5.15
CA GLU A 172 18.48 28.56 -5.98
C GLU A 172 19.59 27.69 -5.41
N TYR A 173 19.65 27.53 -4.08
CA TYR A 173 20.66 26.69 -3.40
C TYR A 173 20.38 25.19 -3.55
N LEU A 174 19.17 24.81 -3.97
CA LEU A 174 18.79 23.41 -4.14
C LEU A 174 19.24 22.80 -5.46
N SER A 175 19.49 23.62 -6.49
CA SER A 175 19.82 23.11 -7.83
C SER A 175 21.15 22.31 -7.82
N PRO A 176 21.22 21.14 -8.47
CA PRO A 176 20.22 20.46 -9.33
C PRO A 176 19.36 19.42 -8.61
N ALA A 177 19.29 19.43 -7.27
CA ALA A 177 18.50 18.47 -6.51
C ALA A 177 16.99 18.55 -6.86
N SER A 178 16.35 17.42 -6.94
CA SER A 178 14.93 17.28 -7.31
C SER A 178 14.30 16.07 -6.64
N GLY A 179 13.05 16.19 -6.22
CA GLY A 179 12.24 15.05 -5.72
C GLY A 179 12.13 13.90 -6.71
N PHE A 180 12.38 14.14 -8.01
CA PHE A 180 12.48 13.08 -9.01
C PHE A 180 13.59 12.05 -8.67
N GLN A 181 14.61 12.46 -7.94
CA GLN A 181 15.76 11.66 -7.52
C GLN A 181 15.50 10.85 -6.24
N SER A 182 14.25 10.80 -5.74
CA SER A 182 13.91 9.90 -4.64
C SER A 182 14.01 8.44 -5.10
N LEU A 183 15.12 7.80 -4.78
CA LEU A 183 15.38 6.39 -5.07
C LEU A 183 14.28 5.50 -4.46
N GLN A 184 13.92 5.74 -3.21
CA GLN A 184 12.94 4.92 -2.49
C GLN A 184 11.56 4.99 -3.13
N PHE A 185 11.12 6.17 -3.58
CA PHE A 185 9.85 6.29 -4.28
C PHE A 185 9.85 5.54 -5.63
N ARG A 186 10.97 5.54 -6.37
CA ARG A 186 11.10 4.76 -7.61
C ARG A 186 11.10 3.25 -7.35
N LEU A 187 11.82 2.80 -6.31
CA LEU A 187 11.79 1.40 -5.87
C LEU A 187 10.37 0.96 -5.48
N LEU A 188 9.64 1.82 -4.77
CA LEU A 188 8.25 1.57 -4.40
C LEU A 188 7.36 1.39 -5.65
N GLU A 189 7.46 2.29 -6.63
CA GLU A 189 6.71 2.19 -7.89
C GLU A 189 7.04 0.87 -8.64
N ASN A 190 8.33 0.48 -8.70
CA ASN A 190 8.76 -0.76 -9.35
C ASN A 190 8.18 -1.98 -8.64
N LYS A 191 8.35 -2.06 -7.33
CA LYS A 191 7.96 -3.23 -6.52
C LYS A 191 6.45 -3.42 -6.40
N ILE A 192 5.67 -2.34 -6.43
CA ILE A 192 4.19 -2.44 -6.50
C ILE A 192 3.77 -2.94 -7.89
N GLY A 193 4.42 -2.48 -8.96
CA GLY A 193 4.13 -2.92 -10.32
C GLY A 193 3.64 -1.81 -11.27
N VAL A 194 4.05 -0.54 -11.04
CA VAL A 194 3.78 0.53 -12.02
C VAL A 194 4.50 0.22 -13.32
N PRO A 195 3.79 0.05 -14.46
CA PRO A 195 4.37 -0.39 -15.71
C PRO A 195 5.41 0.61 -16.25
N HIS A 196 6.59 0.12 -16.60
CA HIS A 196 7.70 0.96 -17.09
C HIS A 196 7.37 1.65 -18.41
N ASN A 197 6.75 0.91 -19.33
CA ASN A 197 6.37 1.40 -20.67
C ASN A 197 5.27 2.45 -20.64
N GLN A 198 4.56 2.60 -19.53
CA GLN A 198 3.49 3.58 -19.36
C GLN A 198 3.94 4.82 -18.59
N ARG A 199 5.16 4.83 -18.05
CA ARG A 199 5.70 6.00 -17.34
C ARG A 199 5.98 7.14 -18.31
N VAL A 200 5.62 8.34 -17.91
CA VAL A 200 5.95 9.55 -18.65
C VAL A 200 7.45 9.78 -18.59
N PRO A 201 8.15 9.93 -19.74
CA PRO A 201 9.57 10.21 -19.75
C PRO A 201 9.90 11.54 -19.05
N TYR A 202 10.92 11.53 -18.21
CA TYR A 202 11.45 12.75 -17.58
C TYR A 202 12.54 13.35 -18.47
N ASN A 203 12.36 14.57 -18.92
CA ASN A 203 13.30 15.25 -19.83
C ASN A 203 13.67 14.43 -21.08
N ARG A 204 12.71 13.65 -21.63
CA ARG A 204 12.90 12.75 -22.78
C ARG A 204 13.93 11.64 -22.58
N ARG A 205 14.35 11.38 -21.33
CA ARG A 205 15.29 10.32 -20.97
C ARG A 205 14.60 9.23 -20.18
N HIS A 206 15.23 8.06 -20.11
CA HIS A 206 14.78 7.03 -19.20
C HIS A 206 14.93 7.52 -17.76
N TYR A 207 14.00 7.20 -16.88
CA TYR A 207 14.00 7.73 -15.51
C TYR A 207 15.29 7.35 -14.73
N ARG A 208 15.90 6.18 -15.01
CA ARG A 208 17.14 5.71 -14.39
C ARG A 208 18.37 6.58 -14.72
N ASP A 209 18.38 7.24 -15.87
CA ASP A 209 19.50 8.08 -16.31
C ASP A 209 19.74 9.31 -15.41
N ASN A 210 18.83 9.56 -14.48
CA ASN A 210 18.92 10.66 -13.50
C ASN A 210 19.49 10.20 -12.14
N PHE A 211 19.92 8.96 -12.04
CA PHE A 211 20.49 8.38 -10.82
C PHE A 211 21.98 8.04 -11.03
N ARG A 212 22.72 7.93 -9.91
CA ARG A 212 24.11 7.47 -9.92
C ARG A 212 24.18 5.98 -10.26
N ASP A 213 25.31 5.51 -10.73
CA ASP A 213 25.48 4.13 -11.22
C ASP A 213 24.94 3.09 -10.24
N ARG A 214 25.32 3.16 -8.96
CA ARG A 214 24.82 2.24 -7.92
C ARG A 214 23.32 2.30 -7.72
N GLU A 215 22.74 3.49 -7.76
CA GLU A 215 21.27 3.67 -7.60
C GLU A 215 20.54 3.17 -8.84
N SER A 216 21.11 3.42 -10.03
CA SER A 216 20.58 2.91 -11.30
C SER A 216 20.61 1.37 -11.36
N GLU A 217 21.65 0.72 -10.82
CA GLU A 217 21.73 -0.73 -10.67
C GLU A 217 20.66 -1.27 -9.74
N LEU A 218 20.41 -0.64 -8.59
CA LEU A 218 19.33 -1.03 -7.67
C LEU A 218 17.94 -0.92 -8.32
N LEU A 219 17.72 0.13 -9.11
CA LEU A 219 16.48 0.30 -9.86
C LEU A 219 16.34 -0.78 -10.93
N LEU A 220 17.40 -1.07 -11.69
CA LEU A 220 17.40 -2.14 -12.69
C LEU A 220 17.09 -3.51 -12.05
N HIS A 221 17.69 -3.81 -10.92
CA HIS A 221 17.42 -5.05 -10.18
C HIS A 221 15.93 -5.12 -9.75
N SER A 222 15.40 -4.03 -9.22
CA SER A 222 14.00 -3.98 -8.79
C SER A 222 12.98 -4.11 -9.95
N GLU A 223 13.38 -3.79 -11.18
CA GLU A 223 12.56 -3.99 -12.38
C GLU A 223 12.48 -5.46 -12.82
N GLN A 224 13.46 -6.27 -12.41
CA GLN A 224 13.57 -7.70 -12.75
C GLN A 224 12.91 -8.61 -11.71
N GLU A 225 12.66 -8.09 -10.52
CA GLU A 225 11.99 -8.83 -9.45
C GLU A 225 10.48 -8.95 -9.69
N PRO A 226 9.83 -10.04 -9.23
CA PRO A 226 8.37 -10.14 -9.27
C PRO A 226 7.71 -8.97 -8.52
N THR A 227 6.82 -8.27 -9.20
CA THR A 227 6.07 -7.16 -8.60
C THR A 227 4.93 -7.66 -7.72
N LEU A 228 4.43 -6.81 -6.80
CA LEU A 228 3.25 -7.16 -6.00
C LEU A 228 2.05 -7.49 -6.90
N LEU A 229 1.85 -6.74 -8.00
CA LEU A 229 0.78 -7.02 -8.97
C LEU A 229 0.88 -8.45 -9.51
N GLN A 230 2.05 -8.86 -10.03
CA GLN A 230 2.26 -10.20 -10.58
C GLN A 230 2.04 -11.30 -9.54
N LEU A 231 2.49 -11.07 -8.31
CA LEU A 231 2.32 -12.02 -7.22
C LEU A 231 0.84 -12.17 -6.79
N VAL A 232 0.12 -11.06 -6.72
CA VAL A 232 -1.33 -11.04 -6.46
C VAL A 232 -2.09 -11.70 -7.61
N GLU A 233 -1.70 -11.45 -8.86
CA GLU A 233 -2.25 -12.10 -10.04
C GLU A 233 -2.13 -13.63 -9.95
N GLN A 234 -0.92 -14.14 -9.72
CA GLN A 234 -0.67 -15.58 -9.56
C GLN A 234 -1.45 -16.19 -8.38
N TRP A 235 -1.66 -15.43 -7.32
CA TRP A 235 -2.48 -15.87 -6.19
C TRP A 235 -3.96 -15.93 -6.56
N LEU A 236 -4.49 -14.93 -7.25
CA LEU A 236 -5.88 -14.88 -7.73
C LEU A 236 -6.21 -16.02 -8.69
N GLU A 237 -5.27 -16.41 -9.57
CA GLU A 237 -5.43 -17.53 -10.52
C GLU A 237 -5.67 -18.87 -9.82
N ARG A 238 -5.31 -18.97 -8.54
CA ARG A 238 -5.50 -20.18 -7.70
C ARG A 238 -6.72 -20.07 -6.76
N THR A 239 -7.63 -19.12 -7.02
CA THR A 239 -8.85 -18.99 -6.23
C THR A 239 -9.66 -20.28 -6.34
N PRO A 240 -10.01 -20.93 -5.21
CA PRO A 240 -10.80 -22.16 -5.22
C PRO A 240 -12.17 -21.95 -5.85
N GLY A 241 -12.64 -22.93 -6.61
CA GLY A 241 -13.95 -22.89 -7.25
C GLY A 241 -13.92 -22.37 -8.70
N LEU A 242 -12.72 -22.09 -9.26
CA LEU A 242 -12.56 -21.76 -10.67
C LEU A 242 -12.39 -23.01 -11.55
N GLU A 243 -12.12 -24.16 -10.95
CA GLU A 243 -11.87 -25.42 -11.64
C GLU A 243 -13.11 -25.90 -12.41
N GLU A 244 -12.96 -26.27 -13.68
CA GLU A 244 -14.05 -26.73 -14.55
C GLU A 244 -14.70 -28.02 -14.03
N ASP A 245 -13.89 -28.96 -13.52
CA ASP A 245 -14.32 -30.21 -12.94
C ASP A 245 -14.89 -30.07 -11.49
N GLY A 246 -14.82 -28.85 -10.92
CA GLY A 246 -15.29 -28.52 -9.57
C GLY A 246 -16.56 -27.65 -9.56
N PHE A 247 -16.54 -26.57 -8.78
CA PHE A 247 -17.65 -25.62 -8.71
C PHE A 247 -17.94 -24.93 -10.04
N ASN A 248 -16.91 -24.74 -10.86
CA ASN A 248 -17.01 -24.07 -12.15
C ASN A 248 -17.76 -22.73 -12.07
N PHE A 249 -17.27 -21.86 -11.18
CA PHE A 249 -17.87 -20.54 -10.93
C PHE A 249 -18.09 -19.77 -12.24
N TRP A 250 -17.07 -19.76 -13.10
CA TRP A 250 -17.07 -18.91 -14.29
C TRP A 250 -18.15 -19.34 -15.31
N GLY A 251 -18.22 -20.62 -15.63
CA GLY A 251 -19.24 -21.15 -16.55
C GLY A 251 -20.66 -21.01 -16.02
N LYS A 252 -20.86 -21.23 -14.70
CA LYS A 252 -22.15 -21.00 -14.05
C LYS A 252 -22.53 -19.51 -14.05
N LEU A 253 -21.57 -18.61 -13.78
CA LEU A 253 -21.80 -17.16 -13.80
C LEU A 253 -22.21 -16.69 -15.20
N GLU A 254 -21.46 -17.10 -16.23
CA GLU A 254 -21.78 -16.80 -17.62
C GLU A 254 -23.20 -17.20 -17.99
N THR A 255 -23.56 -18.45 -17.71
CA THR A 255 -24.90 -19.00 -17.96
C THR A 255 -25.98 -18.16 -17.26
N ASN A 256 -25.80 -17.87 -15.96
CA ASN A 256 -26.78 -17.14 -15.19
C ASN A 256 -26.95 -15.69 -15.65
N ILE A 257 -25.85 -15.05 -16.05
CA ILE A 257 -25.87 -13.66 -16.56
C ILE A 257 -26.66 -13.60 -17.88
N PHE A 258 -26.38 -14.50 -18.83
CA PHE A 258 -27.10 -14.49 -20.11
C PHE A 258 -28.57 -14.89 -19.94
N GLU A 259 -28.90 -15.78 -19.03
CA GLU A 259 -30.30 -16.03 -18.66
C GLU A 259 -30.97 -14.83 -18.00
N GLY A 260 -30.23 -14.09 -17.15
CA GLY A 260 -30.69 -12.84 -16.57
C GLY A 260 -31.03 -11.81 -17.64
N PHE A 261 -30.15 -11.59 -18.60
CA PHE A 261 -30.40 -10.69 -19.72
C PHE A 261 -31.59 -11.12 -20.58
N ARG A 262 -31.77 -12.42 -20.78
CA ARG A 262 -32.97 -12.95 -21.50
C ARG A 262 -34.25 -12.60 -20.76
N ARG A 263 -34.28 -12.83 -19.43
CA ARG A 263 -35.48 -12.50 -18.61
C ARG A 263 -35.76 -10.99 -18.59
N GLU A 264 -34.72 -10.15 -18.50
CA GLU A 264 -34.91 -8.70 -18.56
C GLU A 264 -35.43 -8.25 -19.93
N LYS A 265 -34.92 -8.82 -21.02
CA LYS A 265 -35.43 -8.57 -22.38
C LYS A 265 -36.91 -8.88 -22.48
N GLU A 266 -37.37 -10.06 -22.01
CA GLU A 266 -38.75 -10.48 -22.01
C GLU A 266 -39.64 -9.50 -21.21
N LYS A 267 -39.20 -9.00 -20.05
CA LYS A 267 -39.90 -7.97 -19.28
C LYS A 267 -40.05 -6.65 -20.05
N ILE A 268 -38.97 -6.22 -20.74
CA ILE A 268 -39.01 -5.01 -21.56
C ILE A 268 -39.95 -5.16 -22.73
N GLU A 269 -39.98 -6.31 -23.39
CA GLU A 269 -40.86 -6.61 -24.51
C GLU A 269 -42.37 -6.55 -24.14
N GLN A 270 -42.71 -6.82 -22.89
CA GLN A 270 -44.09 -6.75 -22.36
C GLN A 270 -44.57 -5.33 -22.04
N LYS A 271 -43.69 -4.33 -22.07
CA LYS A 271 -44.07 -2.92 -21.82
C LYS A 271 -44.85 -2.36 -22.99
N THR A 272 -45.85 -1.53 -22.69
CA THR A 272 -46.74 -0.93 -23.68
C THR A 272 -46.27 0.39 -24.24
N ASP A 273 -45.39 1.12 -23.52
CA ASP A 273 -44.79 2.37 -23.96
C ASP A 273 -43.64 2.11 -24.93
N SER A 274 -43.78 2.54 -26.16
CA SER A 274 -42.84 2.25 -27.24
C SER A 274 -41.51 2.98 -27.09
N GLU A 275 -41.52 4.26 -26.66
CA GLU A 275 -40.30 5.07 -26.53
C GLU A 275 -39.45 4.58 -25.36
N MET A 276 -40.05 4.36 -24.20
CA MET A 276 -39.39 3.78 -23.02
C MET A 276 -38.85 2.37 -23.30
N LYS A 277 -39.57 1.58 -24.12
CA LYS A 277 -39.12 0.25 -24.50
C LYS A 277 -37.87 0.27 -25.35
N GLU A 278 -37.77 1.18 -26.32
CA GLU A 278 -36.61 1.35 -27.19
C GLU A 278 -35.38 1.78 -26.39
N GLU A 279 -35.52 2.76 -25.49
CA GLU A 279 -34.44 3.21 -24.61
C GLU A 279 -33.92 2.08 -23.70
N MET A 280 -34.84 1.37 -23.03
CA MET A 280 -34.47 0.26 -22.14
C MET A 280 -33.82 -0.90 -22.91
N MET A 281 -34.25 -1.18 -24.12
CA MET A 281 -33.66 -2.22 -24.97
C MET A 281 -32.24 -1.82 -25.40
N ALA A 282 -32.02 -0.56 -25.78
CA ALA A 282 -30.69 -0.06 -26.13
C ALA A 282 -29.70 -0.15 -24.96
N GLU A 283 -30.15 0.21 -23.76
CA GLU A 283 -29.30 0.09 -22.55
C GLU A 283 -29.01 -1.37 -22.20
N LEU A 284 -30.00 -2.27 -22.32
CA LEU A 284 -29.82 -3.70 -22.09
C LEU A 284 -28.78 -4.31 -23.06
N ILE A 285 -28.84 -3.93 -24.34
CA ILE A 285 -27.86 -4.37 -25.35
C ILE A 285 -26.48 -3.89 -25.00
N LYS A 286 -26.32 -2.62 -24.62
CA LYS A 286 -25.05 -2.04 -24.20
C LYS A 286 -24.46 -2.76 -22.99
N GLN A 287 -25.26 -3.03 -21.96
CA GLN A 287 -24.82 -3.79 -20.79
C GLN A 287 -24.41 -5.22 -21.17
N ARG A 288 -25.20 -5.91 -22.01
CA ARG A 288 -24.87 -7.24 -22.50
C ARG A 288 -23.53 -7.25 -23.26
N ASP A 289 -23.23 -6.23 -24.08
CA ASP A 289 -21.97 -6.12 -24.82
C ASP A 289 -20.76 -5.95 -23.88
N ILE A 290 -20.93 -5.25 -22.75
CA ILE A 290 -19.92 -5.14 -21.70
C ILE A 290 -19.62 -6.54 -21.11
N PHE A 291 -20.65 -7.32 -20.78
CA PHE A 291 -20.47 -8.67 -20.24
C PHE A 291 -19.94 -9.67 -21.28
N LEU A 292 -20.30 -9.54 -22.55
CA LEU A 292 -19.66 -10.33 -23.63
C LEU A 292 -18.15 -10.07 -23.67
N SER A 293 -17.71 -8.85 -23.40
CA SER A 293 -16.28 -8.53 -23.32
C SER A 293 -15.59 -9.15 -22.10
N LEU A 294 -16.34 -9.49 -21.07
CA LEU A 294 -15.84 -10.14 -19.86
C LEU A 294 -15.54 -11.62 -20.11
N PHE A 295 -16.41 -12.31 -20.86
CA PHE A 295 -16.31 -13.76 -21.13
C PHE A 295 -15.50 -14.12 -22.38
N ASP A 296 -15.06 -13.14 -23.16
CA ASP A 296 -14.18 -13.33 -24.34
C ASP A 296 -12.71 -13.15 -23.93
N GLU A 297 -12.00 -14.26 -23.76
CA GLU A 297 -10.58 -14.29 -23.39
C GLU A 297 -9.70 -13.54 -24.40
N LYS A 298 -9.96 -13.67 -25.70
CA LYS A 298 -9.18 -12.97 -26.74
C LYS A 298 -9.32 -11.45 -26.65
N ARG A 299 -10.53 -11.00 -26.36
CA ARG A 299 -10.81 -9.58 -26.13
C ARG A 299 -10.16 -9.10 -24.82
N HIS A 300 -10.17 -9.92 -23.77
CA HIS A 300 -9.45 -9.64 -22.54
C HIS A 300 -7.96 -9.46 -22.79
N ASP A 301 -7.30 -10.42 -23.50
CA ASP A 301 -5.88 -10.36 -23.82
C ASP A 301 -5.52 -9.13 -24.65
N HIS A 302 -6.38 -8.74 -25.57
CA HIS A 302 -6.21 -7.48 -26.30
C HIS A 302 -6.23 -6.26 -25.35
N LEU A 303 -7.15 -6.21 -24.38
CA LEU A 303 -7.20 -5.14 -23.40
C LEU A 303 -5.96 -5.12 -22.49
N VAL A 304 -5.41 -6.28 -22.13
CA VAL A 304 -4.15 -6.39 -21.40
C VAL A 304 -2.98 -5.88 -22.28
N SER A 305 -2.90 -6.29 -23.54
CA SER A 305 -1.83 -5.86 -24.45
C SER A 305 -1.82 -4.34 -24.70
N THR A 306 -3.00 -3.71 -24.68
CA THR A 306 -3.15 -2.25 -24.82
C THR A 306 -3.01 -1.49 -23.49
N GLY A 307 -2.82 -2.20 -22.38
CA GLY A 307 -2.66 -1.62 -21.05
C GLY A 307 -3.95 -1.09 -20.42
N GLN A 308 -5.11 -1.47 -20.96
CA GLN A 308 -6.42 -1.13 -20.40
C GLN A 308 -6.82 -2.09 -19.26
N ARG A 309 -6.23 -3.27 -19.21
CA ARG A 309 -6.29 -4.24 -18.10
C ARG A 309 -4.89 -4.59 -17.64
N ARG A 310 -4.79 -5.10 -16.42
CA ARG A 310 -3.53 -5.49 -15.77
C ARG A 310 -3.49 -6.95 -15.40
N LEU A 311 -4.60 -7.48 -14.89
CA LEU A 311 -4.73 -8.86 -14.43
C LEU A 311 -4.94 -9.80 -15.62
N SER A 312 -4.42 -11.03 -15.51
CA SER A 312 -4.74 -12.11 -16.42
C SER A 312 -6.24 -12.44 -16.39
N TYR A 313 -6.70 -13.13 -17.43
CA TYR A 313 -8.10 -13.55 -17.53
C TYR A 313 -8.54 -14.38 -16.33
N LYS A 314 -7.71 -15.35 -15.91
CA LYS A 314 -7.98 -16.21 -14.76
C LYS A 314 -7.92 -15.47 -13.43
N ALA A 315 -7.00 -14.53 -13.27
CA ALA A 315 -6.91 -13.69 -12.09
C ALA A 315 -8.14 -12.79 -11.92
N LEU A 316 -8.67 -12.25 -13.03
CA LEU A 316 -9.92 -11.48 -13.02
C LEU A 316 -11.11 -12.33 -12.56
N GLN A 317 -11.20 -13.59 -13.01
CA GLN A 317 -12.21 -14.53 -12.54
C GLN A 317 -12.13 -14.75 -11.03
N GLY A 318 -10.91 -14.97 -10.51
CA GLY A 318 -10.66 -15.15 -9.08
C GLY A 318 -11.05 -13.91 -8.27
N ALA A 319 -10.71 -12.72 -8.74
CA ALA A 319 -11.07 -11.48 -8.10
C ALA A 319 -12.60 -11.27 -8.04
N LEU A 320 -13.32 -11.56 -9.12
CA LEU A 320 -14.78 -11.52 -9.17
C LEU A 320 -15.42 -12.54 -8.22
N MET A 321 -14.88 -13.77 -8.19
CA MET A 321 -15.38 -14.80 -7.27
C MET A 321 -15.23 -14.36 -5.80
N ILE A 322 -14.05 -13.86 -5.40
CA ILE A 322 -13.85 -13.32 -4.06
C ILE A 322 -14.85 -12.18 -3.77
N TYR A 323 -15.13 -11.34 -4.76
CA TYR A 323 -16.02 -10.20 -4.59
C TYR A 323 -17.47 -10.65 -4.39
N PHE A 324 -17.97 -11.59 -5.20
CA PHE A 324 -19.34 -12.08 -5.11
C PHE A 324 -19.60 -12.89 -3.83
N TYR A 325 -18.63 -13.69 -3.40
CA TYR A 325 -18.76 -14.54 -2.20
C TYR A 325 -17.99 -13.98 -0.99
N ARG A 326 -17.76 -12.67 -0.91
CA ARG A 326 -17.04 -12.01 0.19
C ARG A 326 -17.60 -12.28 1.59
N GLU A 327 -18.84 -12.73 1.68
CA GLU A 327 -19.52 -13.07 2.95
C GLU A 327 -19.11 -14.47 3.43
N GLU A 328 -18.60 -15.33 2.54
CA GLU A 328 -18.06 -16.63 2.89
C GLU A 328 -16.76 -16.50 3.70
N PRO A 329 -16.59 -17.26 4.80
CA PRO A 329 -15.46 -17.12 5.70
C PRO A 329 -14.11 -17.16 4.98
N ARG A 330 -13.94 -18.04 4.01
CA ARG A 330 -12.71 -18.20 3.24
C ARG A 330 -12.34 -16.96 2.40
N PHE A 331 -13.33 -16.18 1.97
CA PHE A 331 -13.11 -15.01 1.12
C PHE A 331 -13.11 -13.68 1.86
N GLN A 332 -13.44 -13.63 3.16
CA GLN A 332 -13.46 -12.38 3.92
C GLN A 332 -12.09 -11.70 3.97
N VAL A 333 -11.04 -12.46 4.32
CA VAL A 333 -9.67 -11.94 4.40
C VAL A 333 -9.09 -11.62 3.01
N PRO A 334 -9.24 -12.47 1.98
CA PRO A 334 -8.99 -12.11 0.58
C PRO A 334 -9.67 -10.83 0.11
N PHE A 335 -10.95 -10.64 0.39
CA PHE A 335 -11.68 -9.43 0.02
C PHE A 335 -11.12 -8.17 0.70
N GLN A 336 -10.74 -8.26 1.98
CA GLN A 336 -10.06 -7.17 2.68
C GLN A 336 -8.72 -6.80 2.04
N LEU A 337 -7.95 -7.80 1.58
CA LEU A 337 -6.71 -7.56 0.83
C LEU A 337 -6.99 -6.79 -0.45
N LEU A 338 -7.93 -7.25 -1.29
CA LEU A 338 -8.27 -6.55 -2.54
C LEU A 338 -8.70 -5.11 -2.30
N THR A 339 -9.50 -4.87 -1.24
CA THR A 339 -9.91 -3.52 -0.84
C THR A 339 -8.71 -2.66 -0.45
N SER A 340 -7.78 -3.20 0.33
CA SER A 340 -6.58 -2.46 0.76
C SER A 340 -5.63 -2.16 -0.40
N LEU A 341 -5.55 -3.01 -1.42
CA LEU A 341 -4.79 -2.76 -2.65
C LEU A 341 -5.39 -1.60 -3.46
N MET A 342 -6.72 -1.52 -3.57
CA MET A 342 -7.40 -0.36 -4.16
C MET A 342 -7.14 0.92 -3.35
N ASP A 343 -7.13 0.83 -2.02
CA ASP A 343 -6.81 1.97 -1.15
C ASP A 343 -5.39 2.49 -1.40
N ILE A 344 -4.39 1.61 -1.59
CA ILE A 344 -3.02 2.02 -1.93
C ILE A 344 -3.01 2.83 -3.23
N ASP A 345 -3.60 2.34 -4.31
CA ASP A 345 -3.68 3.06 -5.59
C ASP A 345 -4.39 4.42 -5.45
N THR A 346 -5.49 4.44 -4.71
CA THR A 346 -6.24 5.67 -4.43
C THR A 346 -5.37 6.69 -3.68
N LEU A 347 -4.68 6.26 -2.64
CA LEU A 347 -3.85 7.14 -1.81
C LEU A 347 -2.60 7.60 -2.56
N MET A 348 -1.96 6.74 -3.35
CA MET A 348 -0.85 7.14 -4.22
C MET A 348 -1.28 8.16 -5.28
N THR A 349 -2.47 8.02 -5.84
CA THR A 349 -3.03 8.99 -6.79
C THR A 349 -3.29 10.34 -6.11
N LYS A 350 -3.89 10.32 -4.90
CA LYS A 350 -4.11 11.53 -4.09
C LYS A 350 -2.80 12.20 -3.71
N TRP A 351 -1.78 11.40 -3.33
CA TRP A 351 -0.45 11.92 -3.00
C TRP A 351 0.18 12.64 -4.19
N ARG A 352 0.14 12.03 -5.40
CA ARG A 352 0.61 12.69 -6.63
C ARG A 352 -0.16 13.97 -6.92
N TYR A 353 -1.48 13.96 -6.76
CA TYR A 353 -2.31 15.14 -6.98
C TYR A 353 -1.98 16.26 -6.00
N ASN A 354 -1.86 15.98 -4.71
CA ASN A 354 -1.46 16.98 -3.71
C ASN A 354 -0.08 17.54 -4.01
N HIS A 355 0.86 16.69 -4.45
CA HIS A 355 2.18 17.14 -4.88
C HIS A 355 2.11 18.07 -6.08
N VAL A 356 1.29 17.77 -7.08
CA VAL A 356 1.03 18.67 -8.23
C VAL A 356 0.51 20.02 -7.76
N CYS A 357 -0.49 20.04 -6.89
CA CYS A 357 -1.07 21.26 -6.34
C CYS A 357 -0.04 22.08 -5.56
N MET A 358 0.74 21.42 -4.71
CA MET A 358 1.83 22.04 -3.94
C MET A 358 2.87 22.69 -4.86
N VAL A 359 3.38 21.95 -5.84
CA VAL A 359 4.38 22.48 -6.78
C VAL A 359 3.84 23.64 -7.58
N HIS A 360 2.58 23.55 -8.06
CA HIS A 360 1.94 24.64 -8.77
C HIS A 360 1.81 25.91 -7.91
N ARG A 361 1.45 25.73 -6.62
CA ARG A 361 1.37 26.84 -5.65
C ARG A 361 2.73 27.50 -5.39
N MET A 362 3.82 26.69 -5.34
CA MET A 362 5.16 27.18 -4.98
C MET A 362 5.91 27.82 -6.14
N ILE A 363 5.82 27.27 -7.35
CA ILE A 363 6.62 27.72 -8.49
C ILE A 363 5.80 28.16 -9.71
N GLY A 364 4.47 27.98 -9.69
CA GLY A 364 3.61 28.25 -10.84
C GLY A 364 4.02 27.42 -12.05
N SER A 365 4.22 28.07 -13.20
CA SER A 365 4.67 27.45 -14.45
C SER A 365 6.20 27.49 -14.66
N LYS A 366 6.98 27.90 -13.65
CA LYS A 366 8.45 27.90 -13.75
C LYS A 366 9.00 26.47 -13.79
N ASP A 367 10.19 26.32 -14.40
CA ASP A 367 10.88 25.05 -14.40
C ASP A 367 11.29 24.61 -12.97
N GLY A 368 11.26 23.31 -12.73
CA GLY A 368 11.76 22.72 -11.48
C GLY A 368 13.27 22.86 -11.33
N THR A 369 13.79 22.71 -10.10
CA THR A 369 15.24 22.76 -9.81
C THR A 369 16.03 21.70 -10.57
N GLY A 370 15.42 20.58 -10.94
CA GLY A 370 16.00 19.53 -11.79
C GLY A 370 15.88 19.77 -13.30
N GLY A 371 15.44 20.96 -13.74
CA GLY A 371 15.37 21.34 -15.16
C GLY A 371 14.22 20.72 -15.95
N SER A 372 13.19 20.18 -15.26
CA SER A 372 11.96 19.69 -15.89
C SER A 372 10.91 20.82 -15.98
N SER A 373 9.90 20.63 -16.85
CA SER A 373 8.73 21.50 -16.92
C SER A 373 7.87 21.52 -15.63
N GLY A 374 8.42 21.05 -14.49
CA GLY A 374 7.85 21.13 -13.17
C GLY A 374 6.40 20.64 -13.10
N TYR A 375 5.47 21.58 -13.01
CA TYR A 375 4.03 21.33 -12.90
C TYR A 375 3.46 20.43 -14.02
N GLN A 376 3.83 20.67 -15.30
CA GLN A 376 3.26 19.91 -16.42
C GLN A 376 3.66 18.43 -16.37
N TYR A 377 4.92 18.16 -16.07
CA TYR A 377 5.40 16.79 -15.89
C TYR A 377 4.63 16.09 -14.77
N LEU A 378 4.56 16.70 -13.58
CA LEU A 378 3.89 16.12 -12.42
C LEU A 378 2.40 15.88 -12.68
N ARG A 379 1.71 16.82 -13.34
CA ARG A 379 0.31 16.66 -13.74
C ARG A 379 0.10 15.44 -14.63
N SER A 380 1.04 15.14 -15.52
CA SER A 380 0.95 13.96 -16.40
C SER A 380 1.09 12.64 -15.64
N THR A 381 1.65 12.65 -14.42
CA THR A 381 1.76 11.45 -13.56
C THR A 381 0.47 11.14 -12.79
N VAL A 382 -0.50 12.06 -12.79
CA VAL A 382 -1.84 11.86 -12.19
C VAL A 382 -2.77 11.31 -13.27
N SER A 383 -2.53 10.08 -13.70
CA SER A 383 -3.37 9.41 -14.70
C SER A 383 -3.53 7.93 -14.33
N ASP A 384 -4.60 7.31 -14.82
CA ASP A 384 -4.90 5.89 -14.53
C ASP A 384 -3.81 4.92 -14.99
N ARG A 385 -2.93 5.35 -15.91
CA ARG A 385 -1.75 4.56 -16.30
C ARG A 385 -0.78 4.25 -15.15
N TYR A 386 -0.81 5.07 -14.08
CA TYR A 386 -0.03 4.87 -12.87
C TYR A 386 -0.75 4.04 -11.80
N LYS A 387 -2.03 3.71 -12.00
CA LYS A 387 -2.75 2.75 -11.15
C LYS A 387 -2.30 1.35 -11.47
N VAL A 388 -1.96 0.59 -10.44
CA VAL A 388 -1.50 -0.78 -10.54
C VAL A 388 -2.67 -1.75 -10.51
N PHE A 389 -3.61 -1.53 -9.60
CA PHE A 389 -4.75 -2.41 -9.35
C PHE A 389 -6.04 -1.89 -9.98
N VAL A 390 -5.95 -1.24 -11.15
CA VAL A 390 -7.08 -0.61 -11.85
C VAL A 390 -8.23 -1.59 -12.11
N ASP A 391 -7.94 -2.86 -12.38
CA ASP A 391 -8.96 -3.88 -12.64
C ASP A 391 -9.83 -4.14 -11.44
N LEU A 392 -9.31 -4.03 -10.22
CA LEU A 392 -10.10 -4.19 -8.99
C LEU A 392 -11.18 -3.10 -8.86
N PHE A 393 -10.91 -1.87 -9.32
CA PHE A 393 -11.92 -0.82 -9.41
C PHE A 393 -12.96 -1.13 -10.47
N ASN A 394 -12.52 -1.69 -11.60
CA ASN A 394 -13.38 -2.03 -12.73
C ASN A 394 -14.29 -3.23 -12.45
N LEU A 395 -14.02 -4.04 -11.39
CA LEU A 395 -14.93 -5.12 -10.98
C LEU A 395 -16.35 -4.62 -10.77
N ALA A 396 -16.53 -3.38 -10.28
CA ALA A 396 -17.85 -2.78 -10.07
C ALA A 396 -18.69 -2.71 -11.35
N THR A 397 -18.05 -2.66 -12.52
CA THR A 397 -18.72 -2.67 -13.82
C THR A 397 -19.43 -4.00 -14.12
N PHE A 398 -18.95 -5.09 -13.52
CA PHE A 398 -19.41 -6.45 -13.76
C PHE A 398 -20.31 -6.99 -12.63
N LEU A 399 -20.77 -6.12 -11.73
CA LEU A 399 -21.69 -6.55 -10.69
C LEU A 399 -23.09 -6.77 -11.27
N VAL A 400 -23.71 -7.83 -10.81
CA VAL A 400 -25.07 -8.24 -11.19
C VAL A 400 -25.94 -8.38 -9.94
N PRO A 401 -27.29 -8.40 -10.09
CA PRO A 401 -28.16 -8.74 -8.98
C PRO A 401 -27.75 -10.06 -8.31
N ARG A 402 -27.85 -10.13 -6.97
CA ARG A 402 -27.45 -11.33 -6.21
C ARG A 402 -28.14 -12.62 -6.67
N GLU A 403 -29.34 -12.51 -7.21
CA GLU A 403 -30.11 -13.64 -7.77
C GLU A 403 -29.50 -14.24 -9.07
N TRP A 404 -28.59 -13.51 -9.73
CA TRP A 404 -27.88 -14.00 -10.91
C TRP A 404 -26.54 -14.64 -10.54
N VAL A 405 -26.05 -14.42 -9.31
CA VAL A 405 -24.82 -15.06 -8.83
C VAL A 405 -25.11 -16.55 -8.60
N PRO A 406 -24.24 -17.48 -9.06
CA PRO A 406 -24.41 -18.90 -8.83
C PRO A 406 -24.57 -19.20 -7.34
N LYS A 407 -25.56 -20.03 -6.97
CA LYS A 407 -25.75 -20.45 -5.59
C LYS A 407 -24.78 -21.57 -5.25
N LEU A 408 -24.16 -21.46 -4.08
CA LEU A 408 -23.38 -22.55 -3.50
C LEU A 408 -24.31 -23.65 -2.99
N ASP A 409 -24.00 -24.90 -3.29
CA ASP A 409 -24.66 -26.03 -2.66
C ASP A 409 -24.05 -26.33 -1.26
N PRO A 410 -24.66 -27.24 -0.45
CA PRO A 410 -24.14 -27.53 0.89
C PRO A 410 -22.72 -28.09 0.92
N SER A 411 -22.28 -28.80 -0.12
CA SER A 411 -20.90 -29.34 -0.22
C SER A 411 -19.92 -28.23 -0.57
N GLU A 412 -20.31 -27.33 -1.45
CA GLU A 412 -19.54 -26.14 -1.84
C GLU A 412 -19.39 -25.16 -0.67
N HIS A 413 -20.45 -24.93 0.12
CA HIS A 413 -20.37 -24.16 1.37
C HIS A 413 -19.37 -24.79 2.34
N THR A 414 -19.39 -26.12 2.50
CA THR A 414 -18.43 -26.81 3.36
C THR A 414 -16.99 -26.63 2.88
N PHE A 415 -16.77 -26.77 1.58
CA PHE A 415 -15.46 -26.58 0.96
C PHE A 415 -14.92 -25.13 1.12
N LEU A 416 -15.79 -24.13 1.01
CA LEU A 416 -15.42 -22.73 1.20
C LEU A 416 -15.34 -22.32 2.69
N TYR A 417 -15.95 -23.11 3.59
CA TYR A 417 -15.94 -22.84 5.03
C TYR A 417 -14.68 -23.38 5.71
N MET A 418 -14.23 -24.59 5.35
CA MET A 418 -13.04 -25.20 5.94
C MET A 418 -11.85 -25.08 4.99
N ALA A 419 -10.71 -24.61 5.48
CA ALA A 419 -9.44 -24.80 4.81
C ALA A 419 -9.19 -26.33 4.76
N GLU A 420 -8.92 -26.89 3.57
CA GLU A 420 -8.56 -28.31 3.44
C GLU A 420 -7.37 -28.66 4.34
N CYS A 421 -7.62 -29.41 5.39
CA CYS A 421 -6.66 -30.30 6.01
C CYS A 421 -6.69 -31.63 5.23
N CYS A 422 -6.12 -31.65 4.04
CA CYS A 422 -5.92 -32.89 3.29
C CYS A 422 -4.59 -32.88 2.57
N ASP A 423 -3.51 -33.03 3.32
CA ASP A 423 -2.42 -33.88 2.86
C ASP A 423 -2.73 -35.29 3.38
N SER A 424 -3.37 -36.10 2.51
CA SER A 424 -3.68 -37.52 2.73
C SER A 424 -2.42 -38.41 2.79
N SER A 425 -1.25 -37.85 3.01
CA SER A 425 0.02 -38.57 3.15
C SER A 425 0.47 -38.81 4.60
N TYR A 426 -0.31 -38.38 5.63
CA TYR A 426 0.05 -38.59 7.04
C TYR A 426 -0.93 -39.48 7.83
N CYS A 427 -1.92 -40.10 7.21
CA CYS A 427 -2.87 -41.00 7.88
C CYS A 427 -2.68 -42.50 7.53
N SER A 428 -1.47 -42.90 7.20
CA SER A 428 -1.18 -44.35 7.03
C SER A 428 0.15 -44.71 7.68
N SER A 429 0.16 -44.81 8.99
CA SER A 429 1.07 -45.71 9.77
C SER A 429 0.81 -45.58 11.27
N SER A 430 -0.23 -46.20 11.77
CA SER A 430 -0.28 -46.71 13.10
C SER A 430 -1.43 -47.73 13.17
N ASP A 431 -1.22 -48.88 12.55
CA ASP A 431 -1.83 -50.14 12.98
C ASP A 431 -0.76 -51.21 12.95
N ASP A 432 -0.76 -51.95 14.04
CA ASP A 432 -0.17 -53.27 14.31
C ASP A 432 1.34 -53.35 14.63
N SER A 433 1.63 -53.47 15.91
CA SER A 433 2.07 -54.78 16.46
C SER A 433 2.59 -54.64 17.91
N ASP A 434 1.98 -55.48 18.77
CA ASP A 434 2.41 -56.07 20.07
C ASP A 434 2.75 -55.14 21.25
#